data_117918ae763d9fbc134defdf9a8e1f52
#
_entry.id   117918ae763d9fbc134defdf9a8e1f52
#
_cell.length_a   1.000
_cell.length_b   1.000
_cell.length_c   1.000
_cell.angle_alpha   90.00
_cell.angle_beta   90.00
_cell.angle_gamma   90.00
#
_symmetry.space_group_name_H-M   'P 1'
#
loop_
_entity.id
_entity.type
_entity.pdbx_description
1 polymer ?
#
loop_
_entity_poly.entity_id
_entity_poly.type
_entity_poly.pdbx_seq_one_letter_code
_entity_poly.pdbx_strand_id
1 'polypeptide(L)'
;MKTAYLDIETNYVGKFTDQRLFKDCTHHKITVIGVRILDSTSDAFIQLVGKDATKANLMQVLKGVERLVTYNGRSIPDNVKGYTGFDFPVIAAQLGVVLDKEFPHLDLCPECWRKGLWGGQKVVEQSLGLKRKLPGKDGKWADETWKQYEATQDERCKNEVLAYNQEDVLMLRCIEEALQKR
;
A
#
# COMPACT_ATOMS: atom_id res chain seq x y z
N MET A 1 -15.08 -10.02 12.26
CA MET A 1 -13.65 -10.07 11.85
C MET A 1 -13.19 -8.66 11.59
N LYS A 2 -12.15 -8.21 12.31
CA LYS A 2 -11.56 -6.88 12.14
C LYS A 2 -10.49 -6.94 11.06
N THR A 3 -10.75 -6.31 9.92
CA THR A 3 -9.87 -6.31 8.75
C THR A 3 -9.20 -4.96 8.57
N ALA A 4 -7.89 -4.94 8.30
CA ALA A 4 -7.19 -3.73 7.91
C ALA A 4 -6.75 -3.81 6.43
N TYR A 5 -7.06 -2.77 5.68
CA TYR A 5 -6.57 -2.52 4.32
C TYR A 5 -5.39 -1.57 4.42
N LEU A 6 -4.25 -1.94 3.85
CA LEU A 6 -2.99 -1.21 4.02
C LEU A 6 -2.31 -0.97 2.68
N ASP A 7 -1.76 0.22 2.50
CA ASP A 7 -0.92 0.65 1.39
C ASP A 7 0.13 1.65 1.89
N ILE A 8 1.28 1.73 1.23
CA ILE A 8 2.35 2.66 1.59
C ILE A 8 2.76 3.55 0.42
N GLU A 9 3.21 4.77 0.77
CA GLU A 9 3.98 5.62 -0.13
C GLU A 9 5.44 5.67 0.31
N THR A 10 6.33 5.78 -0.66
CA THR A 10 7.77 5.81 -0.38
C THR A 10 8.49 6.88 -1.17
N ASN A 11 9.57 7.39 -0.59
CA ASN A 11 10.59 8.10 -1.33
C ASN A 11 11.68 7.12 -1.76
N TYR A 12 11.93 7.07 -3.05
CA TYR A 12 13.02 6.29 -3.61
C TYR A 12 14.33 7.08 -3.62
N VAL A 13 15.35 6.51 -2.99
CA VAL A 13 16.70 7.09 -2.96
C VAL A 13 17.51 6.55 -4.14
N GLY A 14 17.31 7.14 -5.33
CA GLY A 14 17.96 6.70 -6.56
C GLY A 14 17.29 7.26 -7.81
N LYS A 15 17.69 6.74 -8.97
CA LYS A 15 17.02 7.07 -10.24
C LYS A 15 16.05 5.95 -10.60
N PHE A 16 14.80 6.25 -10.90
CA PHE A 16 13.78 5.28 -11.32
C PHE A 16 14.16 4.41 -12.52
N THR A 17 15.18 4.84 -13.29
CA THR A 17 15.75 4.07 -14.41
C THR A 17 16.57 2.87 -13.97
N ASP A 18 17.00 2.81 -12.71
CA ASP A 18 17.75 1.67 -12.16
C ASP A 18 16.80 0.67 -11.52
N GLN A 19 16.28 -0.26 -12.33
CA GLN A 19 15.36 -1.30 -11.87
C GLN A 19 15.95 -2.25 -10.81
N ARG A 20 17.30 -2.37 -10.72
CA ARG A 20 17.94 -3.22 -9.71
C ARG A 20 17.81 -2.56 -8.33
N LEU A 21 18.16 -1.27 -8.25
CA LEU A 21 18.03 -0.51 -7.02
C LEU A 21 16.56 -0.32 -6.61
N PHE A 22 15.65 -0.15 -7.60
CA PHE A 22 14.22 -0.03 -7.30
C PHE A 22 13.64 -1.27 -6.60
N LYS A 23 14.14 -2.46 -6.94
CA LYS A 23 13.75 -3.71 -6.26
C LYS A 23 14.38 -3.89 -4.88
N ASP A 24 15.41 -3.11 -4.55
CA ASP A 24 16.04 -3.15 -3.24
C ASP A 24 15.24 -2.29 -2.25
N CYS A 25 14.49 -2.97 -1.38
CA CYS A 25 13.63 -2.33 -0.38
C CYS A 25 14.36 -1.39 0.58
N THR A 26 15.69 -1.49 0.69
CA THR A 26 16.50 -0.60 1.53
C THR A 26 16.67 0.80 0.92
N HIS A 27 16.43 0.94 -0.39
CA HIS A 27 16.47 2.24 -1.09
C HIS A 27 15.14 3.00 -1.04
N HIS A 28 14.12 2.45 -0.40
CA HIS A 28 12.83 3.10 -0.21
C HIS A 28 12.68 3.61 1.23
N LYS A 29 12.44 4.89 1.39
CA LYS A 29 12.08 5.50 2.68
C LYS A 29 10.56 5.62 2.74
N ILE A 30 9.92 5.02 3.72
CA ILE A 30 8.48 5.15 3.92
C ILE A 30 8.13 6.60 4.25
N THR A 31 7.17 7.16 3.52
CA THR A 31 6.65 8.52 3.71
C THR A 31 5.25 8.53 4.30
N VAL A 32 4.41 7.56 3.89
CA VAL A 32 3.05 7.39 4.40
C VAL A 32 2.77 5.89 4.55
N ILE A 33 2.09 5.51 5.63
CA ILE A 33 1.42 4.22 5.77
C ILE A 33 -0.05 4.52 5.95
N GLY A 34 -0.89 4.21 4.96
CA GLY A 34 -2.33 4.31 5.04
C GLY A 34 -2.95 3.01 5.51
N VAL A 35 -3.85 3.09 6.49
CA VAL A 35 -4.55 1.93 7.03
C VAL A 35 -6.03 2.25 7.20
N ARG A 36 -6.91 1.47 6.56
CA ARG A 36 -8.35 1.50 6.83
C ARG A 36 -8.73 0.26 7.62
N ILE A 37 -9.32 0.45 8.78
CA ILE A 37 -9.75 -0.63 9.67
C ILE A 37 -11.25 -0.73 9.64
N LEU A 38 -11.75 -1.91 9.29
CA LEU A 38 -13.17 -2.22 9.22
C LEU A 38 -13.52 -3.39 10.14
N ASP A 39 -14.60 -3.23 10.90
CA ASP A 39 -15.29 -4.32 11.56
C ASP A 39 -16.82 -4.11 11.46
N SER A 40 -17.62 -4.88 12.21
CA SER A 40 -19.08 -4.77 12.20
C SER A 40 -19.63 -3.45 12.72
N THR A 41 -18.83 -2.68 13.44
CA THR A 41 -19.25 -1.47 14.20
C THR A 41 -18.44 -0.24 13.88
N SER A 42 -17.31 -0.37 13.22
CA SER A 42 -16.37 0.73 12.96
C SER A 42 -15.79 0.70 11.55
N ASP A 43 -15.55 1.91 11.04
CA ASP A 43 -14.81 2.20 9.81
C ASP A 43 -13.89 3.37 10.09
N ALA A 44 -12.62 3.11 10.29
CA ALA A 44 -11.62 4.11 10.64
C ALA A 44 -10.51 4.15 9.60
N PHE A 45 -10.10 5.34 9.21
CA PHE A 45 -8.95 5.56 8.33
C PHE A 45 -7.86 6.32 9.09
N ILE A 46 -6.62 5.81 9.04
CA ILE A 46 -5.47 6.34 9.76
C ILE A 46 -4.30 6.43 8.78
N GLN A 47 -3.54 7.51 8.84
CA GLN A 47 -2.27 7.63 8.13
C GLN A 47 -1.14 7.90 9.11
N LEU A 48 -0.09 7.11 9.05
CA LEU A 48 1.18 7.36 9.72
C LEU A 48 2.10 8.07 8.73
N VAL A 49 2.49 9.31 9.04
CA VAL A 49 3.13 10.23 8.07
C VAL A 49 4.53 10.59 8.53
N GLY A 50 5.52 10.41 7.66
CA GLY A 50 6.90 10.80 7.92
C GLY A 50 7.45 10.15 9.20
N LYS A 51 7.77 10.97 10.21
CA LYS A 51 8.33 10.50 11.50
C LYS A 51 7.38 9.61 12.31
N ASP A 52 6.08 9.67 12.04
CA ASP A 52 5.08 8.84 12.73
C ASP A 52 4.97 7.44 12.12
N ALA A 53 5.55 7.20 10.94
CA ALA A 53 5.64 5.89 10.30
C ALA A 53 6.70 5.03 11.02
N THR A 54 6.42 4.61 12.25
CA THR A 54 7.28 3.77 13.09
C THR A 54 6.68 2.41 13.35
N LYS A 55 7.52 1.42 13.70
CA LYS A 55 7.06 0.10 14.12
C LYS A 55 6.04 0.19 15.26
N ALA A 56 6.32 0.99 16.29
CA ALA A 56 5.47 1.11 17.47
C ALA A 56 4.08 1.64 17.08
N ASN A 57 4.01 2.71 16.30
CA ASN A 57 2.76 3.30 15.87
C ASN A 57 1.99 2.36 14.93
N LEU A 58 2.66 1.70 13.97
CA LEU A 58 2.04 0.74 13.09
C LEU A 58 1.42 -0.42 13.87
N MET A 59 2.16 -1.02 14.79
CA MET A 59 1.65 -2.13 15.62
C MET A 59 0.53 -1.69 16.56
N GLN A 60 0.55 -0.44 17.04
CA GLN A 60 -0.56 0.12 17.81
C GLN A 60 -1.82 0.28 16.96
N VAL A 61 -1.70 0.79 15.73
CA VAL A 61 -2.81 0.90 14.78
C VAL A 61 -3.40 -0.47 14.44
N LEU A 62 -2.54 -1.48 14.26
CA LEU A 62 -2.95 -2.84 13.91
C LEU A 62 -3.41 -3.69 15.11
N LYS A 63 -3.46 -3.11 16.32
CA LYS A 63 -3.88 -3.86 17.51
C LYS A 63 -5.30 -4.40 17.38
N GLY A 64 -5.40 -5.73 17.55
CA GLY A 64 -6.68 -6.45 17.43
C GLY A 64 -7.18 -6.64 16.00
N VAL A 65 -6.39 -6.29 14.99
CA VAL A 65 -6.66 -6.67 13.59
C VAL A 65 -6.50 -8.18 13.45
N GLU A 66 -7.43 -8.81 12.74
CA GLU A 66 -7.46 -10.27 12.54
C GLU A 66 -7.00 -10.64 11.12
N ARG A 67 -7.01 -9.69 10.17
CA ARG A 67 -6.56 -9.91 8.79
C ARG A 67 -6.07 -8.61 8.16
N LEU A 68 -4.95 -8.69 7.41
CA LEU A 68 -4.48 -7.62 6.53
C LEU A 68 -4.87 -7.89 5.07
N VAL A 69 -5.16 -6.81 4.35
CA VAL A 69 -5.43 -6.83 2.90
C VAL A 69 -4.57 -5.77 2.23
N THR A 70 -3.85 -6.14 1.18
CA THR A 70 -3.02 -5.24 0.36
C THR A 70 -3.22 -5.51 -1.13
N TYR A 71 -2.62 -4.69 -1.97
CA TYR A 71 -2.38 -5.00 -3.37
C TYR A 71 -0.88 -4.97 -3.65
N ASN A 72 -0.28 -6.13 -3.99
CA ASN A 72 1.17 -6.25 -4.18
C ASN A 72 1.99 -6.05 -2.89
N GLY A 73 1.43 -6.43 -1.73
CA GLY A 73 2.08 -6.16 -0.43
C GLY A 73 2.92 -7.28 0.15
N ARG A 74 2.78 -8.50 -0.29
CA ARG A 74 3.33 -9.73 0.30
C ARG A 74 4.86 -9.75 0.42
N SER A 75 5.40 -10.08 1.60
CA SER A 75 6.84 -10.34 1.80
C SER A 75 7.22 -11.82 1.71
N ILE A 76 6.31 -12.73 2.05
CA ILE A 76 6.55 -14.17 1.94
C ILE A 76 6.25 -14.61 0.50
N PRO A 77 7.19 -15.30 -0.21
CA PRO A 77 6.96 -15.77 -1.56
C PRO A 77 5.70 -16.63 -1.67
N ASP A 78 4.87 -16.35 -2.67
CA ASP A 78 3.73 -17.19 -3.01
C ASP A 78 4.19 -18.44 -3.79
N ASN A 79 3.39 -19.50 -3.72
CA ASN A 79 3.58 -20.69 -4.56
C ASN A 79 3.43 -20.39 -6.06
N VAL A 80 2.87 -19.25 -6.43
CA VAL A 80 2.78 -18.76 -7.80
C VAL A 80 4.08 -18.06 -8.19
N LYS A 81 5.03 -18.81 -8.76
CA LYS A 81 6.30 -18.31 -9.31
C LYS A 81 7.23 -17.60 -8.31
N GLY A 82 7.10 -17.88 -7.00
CA GLY A 82 7.92 -17.20 -5.99
C GLY A 82 7.66 -15.69 -5.90
N TYR A 83 6.46 -15.24 -6.24
CA TYR A 83 6.07 -13.83 -6.20
C TYR A 83 6.22 -13.24 -4.79
N THR A 84 6.91 -12.12 -4.73
CA THR A 84 6.93 -11.20 -3.58
C THR A 84 6.40 -9.85 -4.02
N GLY A 85 5.72 -9.16 -3.11
CA GLY A 85 5.19 -7.83 -3.37
C GLY A 85 6.19 -6.72 -3.05
N PHE A 86 5.66 -5.57 -2.66
CA PHE A 86 6.46 -4.38 -2.40
C PHE A 86 6.30 -3.86 -0.96
N ASP A 87 5.06 -3.65 -0.48
CA ASP A 87 4.81 -2.93 0.77
C ASP A 87 5.43 -3.59 2.00
N PHE A 88 5.17 -4.87 2.21
CA PHE A 88 5.68 -5.58 3.38
C PHE A 88 7.20 -5.80 3.33
N PRO A 89 7.84 -6.10 2.19
CA PRO A 89 9.29 -6.04 2.07
C PRO A 89 9.90 -4.70 2.48
N VAL A 90 9.31 -3.57 2.05
CA VAL A 90 9.77 -2.24 2.46
C VAL A 90 9.53 -1.99 3.94
N ILE A 91 8.36 -2.34 4.47
CA ILE A 91 8.05 -2.26 5.91
C ILE A 91 9.03 -3.10 6.72
N ALA A 92 9.33 -4.32 6.28
CA ALA A 92 10.30 -5.18 6.96
C ALA A 92 11.71 -4.59 6.95
N ALA A 93 12.16 -4.03 5.83
CA ALA A 93 13.47 -3.38 5.71
C ALA A 93 13.60 -2.12 6.56
N GLN A 94 12.55 -1.28 6.61
CA GLN A 94 12.58 0.02 7.26
C GLN A 94 12.18 -0.03 8.75
N LEU A 95 11.22 -0.87 9.10
CA LEU A 95 10.64 -0.92 10.46
C LEU A 95 10.99 -2.21 11.22
N GLY A 96 11.62 -3.19 10.57
CA GLY A 96 12.01 -4.44 11.20
C GLY A 96 10.82 -5.31 11.64
N VAL A 97 9.71 -5.29 10.90
CA VAL A 97 8.54 -6.13 11.16
C VAL A 97 8.05 -6.82 9.89
N VAL A 98 7.84 -8.13 9.97
CA VAL A 98 7.36 -8.97 8.85
C VAL A 98 5.87 -9.21 9.06
N LEU A 99 5.02 -8.33 8.50
CA LEU A 99 3.59 -8.29 8.79
C LEU A 99 2.84 -9.57 8.43
N ASP A 100 3.21 -10.24 7.35
CA ASP A 100 2.57 -11.51 6.95
C ASP A 100 3.02 -12.73 7.78
N LYS A 101 3.93 -12.54 8.76
CA LYS A 101 4.16 -13.50 9.85
C LYS A 101 3.33 -13.19 11.10
N GLU A 102 2.96 -11.93 11.28
CA GLU A 102 2.20 -11.47 12.45
C GLU A 102 0.68 -11.57 12.25
N PHE A 103 0.23 -11.48 10.98
CA PHE A 103 -1.19 -11.42 10.64
C PHE A 103 -1.53 -12.34 9.47
N PRO A 104 -2.71 -12.98 9.48
CA PRO A 104 -3.31 -13.53 8.26
C PRO A 104 -3.39 -12.45 7.18
N HIS A 105 -2.91 -12.75 5.97
CA HIS A 105 -2.76 -11.77 4.92
C HIS A 105 -3.42 -12.22 3.61
N LEU A 106 -4.18 -11.32 2.99
CA LEU A 106 -4.73 -11.43 1.65
C LEU A 106 -4.04 -10.39 0.75
N ASP A 107 -3.22 -10.84 -0.18
CA ASP A 107 -2.70 -10.00 -1.26
C ASP A 107 -3.63 -10.10 -2.47
N LEU A 108 -4.26 -8.99 -2.82
CA LEU A 108 -5.22 -8.93 -3.92
C LEU A 108 -4.58 -9.09 -5.30
N CYS A 109 -3.29 -8.79 -5.44
CA CYS A 109 -2.61 -8.88 -6.73
C CYS A 109 -2.61 -10.31 -7.29
N PRO A 110 -2.11 -11.34 -6.60
CA PRO A 110 -2.21 -12.72 -7.07
C PRO A 110 -3.67 -13.22 -7.17
N GLU A 111 -4.59 -12.73 -6.33
CA GLU A 111 -6.02 -13.08 -6.45
C GLU A 111 -6.62 -12.56 -7.77
N CYS A 112 -6.26 -11.34 -8.17
CA CYS A 112 -6.63 -10.78 -9.46
C CYS A 112 -6.09 -11.62 -10.62
N TRP A 113 -4.83 -12.05 -10.55
CA TRP A 113 -4.23 -12.91 -11.59
C TRP A 113 -4.96 -14.25 -11.75
N ARG A 114 -5.38 -14.89 -10.65
CA ARG A 114 -6.18 -16.14 -10.68
C ARG A 114 -7.52 -15.96 -11.39
N LYS A 115 -8.03 -14.73 -11.44
CA LYS A 115 -9.28 -14.36 -12.13
C LYS A 115 -9.03 -13.70 -13.51
N GLY A 116 -7.81 -13.79 -14.04
CA GLY A 116 -7.44 -13.24 -15.36
C GLY A 116 -7.31 -11.71 -15.40
N LEU A 117 -7.23 -11.04 -14.25
CA LEU A 117 -7.04 -9.59 -14.15
C LEU A 117 -5.55 -9.30 -13.92
N TRP A 118 -4.88 -8.77 -14.93
CA TRP A 118 -3.44 -8.52 -14.91
C TRP A 118 -3.11 -7.04 -14.82
N GLY A 119 -2.01 -6.71 -14.16
CA GLY A 119 -1.50 -5.34 -14.05
C GLY A 119 -1.40 -4.84 -12.62
N GLY A 120 -1.05 -3.57 -12.47
CA GLY A 120 -1.07 -2.87 -11.18
C GLY A 120 -2.49 -2.55 -10.74
N GLN A 121 -2.64 -2.11 -9.48
CA GLN A 121 -3.93 -1.85 -8.86
C GLN A 121 -4.87 -1.02 -9.76
N LYS A 122 -4.38 0.09 -10.33
CA LYS A 122 -5.17 1.01 -11.16
C LYS A 122 -5.69 0.38 -12.47
N VAL A 123 -4.90 -0.52 -13.07
CA VAL A 123 -5.31 -1.26 -14.27
C VAL A 123 -6.43 -2.25 -13.93
N VAL A 124 -6.29 -2.92 -12.79
CA VAL A 124 -7.31 -3.85 -12.30
C VAL A 124 -8.60 -3.10 -11.92
N GLU A 125 -8.50 -1.96 -11.25
CA GLU A 125 -9.66 -1.11 -10.94
C GLU A 125 -10.45 -0.74 -12.20
N GLN A 126 -9.76 -0.29 -13.25
CA GLN A 126 -10.39 0.03 -14.54
C GLN A 126 -11.07 -1.20 -15.17
N SER A 127 -10.39 -2.36 -15.13
CA SER A 127 -10.93 -3.63 -15.65
C SER A 127 -12.16 -4.11 -14.87
N LEU A 128 -12.28 -3.71 -13.62
CA LEU A 128 -13.43 -3.95 -12.74
C LEU A 128 -14.52 -2.87 -12.85
N GLY A 129 -14.29 -1.82 -13.64
CA GLY A 129 -15.22 -0.69 -13.76
C GLY A 129 -15.26 0.25 -12.55
N LEU A 130 -14.27 0.15 -11.67
CA LEU A 130 -14.14 1.02 -10.50
C LEU A 130 -13.63 2.41 -10.91
N LYS A 131 -14.22 3.45 -10.34
CA LYS A 131 -13.86 4.84 -10.67
C LYS A 131 -13.08 5.48 -9.54
N ARG A 132 -11.95 6.11 -9.89
CA ARG A 132 -11.13 6.91 -8.98
C ARG A 132 -11.55 8.39 -9.01
N LYS A 133 -11.33 9.07 -7.88
CA LYS A 133 -11.47 10.53 -7.77
C LYS A 133 -10.21 11.25 -8.26
N LEU A 134 -9.03 10.60 -8.14
CA LEU A 134 -7.72 11.14 -8.53
C LEU A 134 -7.11 10.32 -9.67
N PRO A 135 -7.68 10.40 -10.91
CA PRO A 135 -7.16 9.64 -12.05
C PRO A 135 -5.79 10.17 -12.49
N GLY A 136 -4.99 9.31 -13.14
CA GLY A 136 -3.74 9.71 -13.81
C GLY A 136 -2.52 9.87 -12.87
N LYS A 137 -2.67 9.67 -11.57
CA LYS A 137 -1.56 9.68 -10.60
C LYS A 137 -1.04 8.26 -10.37
N ASP A 138 0.28 8.12 -10.17
CA ASP A 138 0.96 6.85 -9.90
C ASP A 138 2.01 7.00 -8.79
N GLY A 139 2.67 5.90 -8.40
CA GLY A 139 3.69 5.93 -7.36
C GLY A 139 4.90 6.81 -7.68
N LYS A 140 5.25 6.96 -8.96
CA LYS A 140 6.32 7.89 -9.37
C LYS A 140 5.91 9.34 -9.11
N TRP A 141 4.67 9.69 -9.48
CA TRP A 141 4.13 11.01 -9.18
C TRP A 141 4.10 11.27 -7.67
N ALA A 142 3.73 10.29 -6.85
CA ALA A 142 3.70 10.42 -5.39
C ALA A 142 5.11 10.67 -4.82
N ASP A 143 6.12 9.92 -5.29
CA ASP A 143 7.53 10.12 -4.91
C ASP A 143 8.04 11.52 -5.29
N GLU A 144 7.80 11.97 -6.52
CA GLU A 144 8.22 13.29 -6.99
C GLU A 144 7.51 14.42 -6.21
N THR A 145 6.22 14.27 -5.95
CA THR A 145 5.42 15.25 -5.18
C THR A 145 5.87 15.31 -3.72
N TRP A 146 6.20 14.17 -3.11
CA TRP A 146 6.74 14.15 -1.74
C TRP A 146 8.12 14.81 -1.67
N LYS A 147 9.01 14.55 -2.64
CA LYS A 147 10.32 15.23 -2.73
C LYS A 147 10.17 16.74 -2.86
N GLN A 148 9.17 17.19 -3.62
CA GLN A 148 8.85 18.61 -3.70
C GLN A 148 8.41 19.16 -2.34
N TYR A 149 7.55 18.45 -1.60
CA TYR A 149 7.19 18.81 -0.23
C TYR A 149 8.44 18.91 0.68
N GLU A 150 9.33 17.91 0.66
CA GLU A 150 10.54 17.94 1.49
C GLU A 150 11.45 19.15 1.16
N ALA A 151 11.53 19.53 -0.11
CA ALA A 151 12.36 20.65 -0.58
C ALA A 151 11.74 22.03 -0.30
N THR A 152 10.43 22.17 -0.39
CA THR A 152 9.73 23.47 -0.34
C THR A 152 8.92 23.71 0.92
N GLN A 153 8.61 22.64 1.67
CA GLN A 153 7.67 22.63 2.81
C GLN A 153 6.24 23.08 2.40
N ASP A 154 5.90 22.92 1.11
CA ASP A 154 4.53 23.20 0.64
C ASP A 154 3.58 22.08 1.07
N GLU A 155 2.77 22.38 2.08
CA GLU A 155 1.76 21.46 2.64
C GLU A 155 0.75 20.97 1.58
N ARG A 156 0.57 21.68 0.45
CA ARG A 156 -0.31 21.21 -0.63
C ARG A 156 0.23 19.93 -1.24
N CYS A 157 1.54 19.86 -1.50
CA CYS A 157 2.18 18.66 -2.04
C CYS A 157 1.99 17.46 -1.11
N LYS A 158 2.20 17.65 0.19
CA LYS A 158 1.95 16.61 1.19
C LYS A 158 0.50 16.13 1.18
N ASN A 159 -0.45 17.08 1.24
CA ASN A 159 -1.87 16.76 1.26
C ASN A 159 -2.33 16.02 0.01
N GLU A 160 -1.75 16.32 -1.15
CA GLU A 160 -2.00 15.59 -2.38
C GLU A 160 -1.54 14.13 -2.30
N VAL A 161 -0.34 13.86 -1.73
CA VAL A 161 0.15 12.48 -1.54
C VAL A 161 -0.71 11.75 -0.51
N LEU A 162 -1.14 12.41 0.57
CA LEU A 162 -2.04 11.82 1.56
C LEU A 162 -3.40 11.44 0.94
N ALA A 163 -3.97 12.32 0.12
CA ALA A 163 -5.23 12.03 -0.58
C ALA A 163 -5.09 10.87 -1.57
N TYR A 164 -3.97 10.78 -2.27
CA TYR A 164 -3.64 9.69 -3.20
C TYR A 164 -3.53 8.35 -2.47
N ASN A 165 -2.74 8.25 -1.40
CA ASN A 165 -2.63 7.06 -0.56
C ASN A 165 -3.98 6.66 0.04
N GLN A 166 -4.78 7.64 0.53
CA GLN A 166 -6.12 7.35 1.03
C GLN A 166 -6.99 6.68 -0.05
N GLU A 167 -6.95 7.17 -1.27
CA GLU A 167 -7.72 6.57 -2.36
C GLU A 167 -7.22 5.15 -2.68
N ASP A 168 -5.90 4.91 -2.73
CA ASP A 168 -5.34 3.58 -2.96
C ASP A 168 -5.83 2.59 -1.90
N VAL A 169 -5.80 2.95 -0.62
CA VAL A 169 -6.31 2.11 0.48
C VAL A 169 -7.82 1.86 0.38
N LEU A 170 -8.62 2.90 0.05
CA LEU A 170 -10.07 2.75 -0.08
C LEU A 170 -10.46 1.81 -1.21
N MET A 171 -9.70 1.83 -2.30
CA MET A 171 -9.95 0.98 -3.47
C MET A 171 -9.63 -0.49 -3.22
N LEU A 172 -8.76 -0.84 -2.26
CA LEU A 172 -8.50 -2.25 -1.90
C LEU A 172 -9.78 -2.99 -1.55
N ARG A 173 -10.65 -2.38 -0.71
CA ARG A 173 -11.94 -2.97 -0.38
C ARG A 173 -12.83 -3.11 -1.60
N CYS A 174 -12.88 -2.11 -2.47
CA CYS A 174 -13.70 -2.15 -3.68
C CYS A 174 -13.26 -3.30 -4.62
N ILE A 175 -11.95 -3.52 -4.74
CA ILE A 175 -11.39 -4.64 -5.50
C ILE A 175 -11.79 -5.97 -4.85
N GLU A 176 -11.61 -6.14 -3.54
CA GLU A 176 -11.97 -7.37 -2.83
C GLU A 176 -13.46 -7.71 -3.04
N GLU A 177 -14.35 -6.73 -2.83
CA GLU A 177 -15.80 -6.92 -3.03
C GLU A 177 -16.17 -7.27 -4.49
N ALA A 178 -15.49 -6.66 -5.46
CA ALA A 178 -15.69 -6.96 -6.88
C ALA A 178 -15.21 -8.37 -7.24
N LEU A 179 -14.10 -8.82 -6.64
CA LEU A 179 -13.59 -10.19 -6.82
C LEU A 179 -14.52 -11.26 -6.23
N GLN A 180 -15.19 -10.97 -5.11
CA GLN A 180 -16.15 -11.89 -4.48
C GLN A 180 -17.42 -12.11 -5.32
N LYS A 181 -17.78 -11.16 -6.16
CA LYS A 181 -18.95 -11.20 -7.04
C LYS A 181 -18.70 -11.90 -8.39
N ARG A 182 -17.44 -12.24 -8.68
CA ARG A 182 -16.99 -12.96 -9.89
C ARG A 182 -16.74 -14.43 -9.60
#